data_a1b9d587ac943208e2862aefc9e1f300
#
_entry.id   a1b9d587ac943208e2862aefc9e1f300
#
_cell.length_a   1.000
_cell.length_b   1.000
_cell.length_c   1.000
_cell.angle_alpha   90.00
_cell.angle_beta   90.00
_cell.angle_gamma   90.00
#
_symmetry.space_group_name_H-M   'P 1'
#
loop_
_entity.id
_entity.type
_entity.pdbx_description
1 polymer ?
#
loop_
_entity_poly.entity_id
_entity_poly.type
_entity_poly.pdbx_seq_one_letter_code
_entity_poly.pdbx_strand_id
1 'polypeptide(L)'
;LQRLLVPEASAQGEEPAVRLPKAKAMRLDRGFVSFLKQLQSEPVAVANPGLFLFLPYLDRLRIFDKAASLFDVDPDRGYSWFSLLLLSLGRVLQGLSSVSKACRTHELSLPLAAGLVGMPSKDSLLNGLAVITEDKLLSLRRHLTQAIAEQGLIKTKRIAFDFHMRDFTADDVPLKNIGKGPSPKRKICFPGFRPHLAWDVDTGMPIALEFRNGSARATTTIRRFIRELLTGTLGEHIIEHVYLDSEYTGGSVWRFIVDSEQGLGADLTMCIKQNPMVKQYMKAFLETNPTWLFYDEEHTYTEQTFTIPIRQTDKSLKCVLKRKESTSSYRCFGSTVTSLDSRAILSEYGLRWIIENGIKDLVTNYFFDNTPGIDPHRINIHYFIVTLARSLYEMFCRDYQESQNPDGSKKTIGTLRSEFMMGANAVLCRKKDELILTWMDAYPEKYHQPIKALLYKLNESKSRRLPFLGDLKIRYKIAPPRPSGFTNQFRRQLLEI
;
A
#
# COMPACT_ATOMS: atom_id res chain seq x y z
N LEU A 1 22.16 -12.94 17.02
CA LEU A 1 22.04 -12.83 15.55
C LEU A 1 23.22 -12.09 14.92
N GLN A 2 23.85 -11.12 15.60
CA GLN A 2 25.02 -10.41 15.09
C GLN A 2 26.29 -11.29 14.96
N ARG A 3 26.43 -12.35 15.74
CA ARG A 3 27.62 -13.24 15.66
C ARG A 3 27.58 -14.30 14.55
N LEU A 4 26.46 -14.47 13.85
CA LEU A 4 26.31 -15.45 12.76
C LEU A 4 26.41 -14.85 11.34
N LEU A 5 26.67 -13.55 11.20
CA LEU A 5 26.69 -12.87 9.89
C LEU A 5 27.84 -11.88 9.70
N VAL A 6 28.94 -11.98 10.46
CA VAL A 6 30.12 -11.17 10.19
C VAL A 6 31.21 -12.06 9.57
N PRO A 7 31.44 -11.99 8.27
CA PRO A 7 32.76 -12.30 7.71
C PRO A 7 33.68 -11.12 8.07
N GLU A 8 34.87 -11.45 8.56
CA GLU A 8 35.92 -10.49 8.90
C GLU A 8 36.16 -9.47 7.80
N ALA A 9 36.18 -8.19 8.21
CA ALA A 9 36.47 -7.08 7.33
C ALA A 9 37.91 -7.18 6.80
N SER A 10 38.06 -7.42 5.52
CA SER A 10 39.30 -7.18 4.77
C SER A 10 39.07 -6.07 3.75
N ALA A 11 39.84 -5.00 3.94
CA ALA A 11 40.30 -4.02 2.95
C ALA A 11 39.26 -3.25 2.13
N GLN A 12 39.30 -1.93 2.32
CA GLN A 12 38.76 -0.89 1.48
C GLN A 12 38.93 -1.19 -0.03
N GLY A 13 37.84 -1.57 -0.67
CA GLY A 13 37.67 -1.58 -2.10
C GLY A 13 36.32 -0.92 -2.38
N GLU A 14 36.30 0.12 -3.19
CA GLU A 14 35.08 0.72 -3.71
C GLU A 14 34.18 -0.36 -4.25
N GLU A 15 33.00 -0.57 -3.69
CA GLU A 15 32.00 -1.47 -4.25
C GLU A 15 31.71 -1.02 -5.69
N PRO A 16 31.88 -1.91 -6.68
CA PRO A 16 31.51 -1.57 -8.04
C PRO A 16 30.01 -1.33 -8.09
N ALA A 17 29.61 -0.12 -8.46
CA ALA A 17 28.23 0.23 -8.71
C ALA A 17 27.60 -0.89 -9.55
N VAL A 18 26.65 -1.64 -8.98
CA VAL A 18 25.96 -2.74 -9.66
C VAL A 18 25.31 -2.15 -10.90
N ARG A 19 25.96 -2.28 -12.05
CA ARG A 19 25.35 -1.94 -13.34
C ARG A 19 24.23 -2.93 -13.56
N LEU A 20 23.00 -2.51 -13.27
CA LEU A 20 21.82 -3.27 -13.65
C LEU A 20 21.93 -3.57 -15.16
N PRO A 21 21.68 -4.81 -15.58
CA PRO A 21 21.70 -5.16 -17.00
C PRO A 21 20.78 -4.20 -17.75
N LYS A 22 21.24 -3.70 -18.90
CA LYS A 22 20.39 -2.88 -19.79
C LYS A 22 19.09 -3.67 -19.99
N ALA A 23 17.94 -3.09 -19.61
CA ALA A 23 16.65 -3.71 -19.82
C ALA A 23 16.59 -4.17 -21.29
N LYS A 24 16.34 -5.45 -21.50
CA LYS A 24 16.09 -5.97 -22.86
C LYS A 24 14.97 -5.15 -23.46
N ALA A 25 15.12 -4.70 -24.68
CA ALA A 25 14.10 -3.89 -25.36
C ALA A 25 12.75 -4.62 -25.28
N MET A 26 11.78 -3.99 -24.63
CA MET A 26 10.43 -4.54 -24.51
C MET A 26 9.78 -4.47 -25.89
N ARG A 27 9.26 -5.60 -26.39
CA ARG A 27 8.49 -5.60 -27.63
C ARG A 27 7.14 -4.96 -27.39
N LEU A 28 6.88 -3.88 -28.08
CA LEU A 28 5.61 -3.18 -28.01
C LEU A 28 4.51 -3.91 -28.78
N ASP A 29 3.27 -3.74 -28.37
CA ASP A 29 2.11 -4.13 -29.14
C ASP A 29 2.16 -3.48 -30.55
N ARG A 30 1.89 -4.27 -31.61
CA ARG A 30 1.98 -3.77 -32.99
C ARG A 30 1.00 -2.63 -33.28
N GLY A 31 -0.21 -2.72 -32.71
CA GLY A 31 -1.20 -1.65 -32.81
C GLY A 31 -0.71 -0.38 -32.15
N PHE A 32 -0.07 -0.51 -30.96
CA PHE A 32 0.49 0.63 -30.26
C PHE A 32 1.66 1.28 -31.02
N VAL A 33 2.52 0.51 -31.67
CA VAL A 33 3.58 1.04 -32.55
C VAL A 33 2.98 1.86 -33.69
N SER A 34 1.91 1.37 -34.35
CA SER A 34 1.21 2.08 -35.38
C SER A 34 0.55 3.36 -34.88
N PHE A 35 -0.08 3.28 -33.70
CA PHE A 35 -0.66 4.44 -33.03
C PHE A 35 0.40 5.50 -32.69
N LEU A 36 1.57 5.13 -32.19
CA LEU A 36 2.67 6.06 -31.93
C LEU A 36 3.18 6.77 -33.21
N LYS A 37 3.10 6.12 -34.36
CA LYS A 37 3.42 6.78 -35.68
C LYS A 37 2.33 7.78 -36.05
N GLN A 38 1.07 7.42 -35.89
CA GLN A 38 -0.06 8.33 -36.17
C GLN A 38 0.00 9.58 -35.30
N LEU A 39 0.37 9.45 -33.99
CA LEU A 39 0.49 10.60 -33.08
C LEU A 39 1.53 11.64 -33.47
N GLN A 40 2.38 11.39 -34.48
CA GLN A 40 3.31 12.39 -35.01
C GLN A 40 2.60 13.42 -35.91
N SER A 41 1.56 13.01 -36.62
CA SER A 41 0.77 13.86 -37.52
C SER A 41 -0.56 14.28 -36.92
N GLU A 42 -1.18 13.41 -36.14
CA GLU A 42 -2.54 13.59 -35.62
C GLU A 42 -2.57 13.50 -34.09
N PRO A 43 -2.75 14.62 -33.39
CA PRO A 43 -2.98 14.62 -31.94
C PRO A 43 -4.31 13.94 -31.59
N VAL A 44 -4.33 13.16 -30.50
CA VAL A 44 -5.51 12.43 -30.06
C VAL A 44 -6.02 12.98 -28.72
N ALA A 45 -7.31 13.27 -28.66
CA ALA A 45 -7.97 13.64 -27.40
C ALA A 45 -8.13 12.44 -26.49
N VAL A 46 -7.77 12.60 -25.21
CA VAL A 46 -7.82 11.55 -24.19
C VAL A 46 -8.67 12.05 -23.03
N ALA A 47 -9.78 11.38 -22.76
CA ALA A 47 -10.56 11.61 -21.56
C ALA A 47 -9.92 10.91 -20.36
N ASN A 48 -10.05 11.50 -19.17
CA ASN A 48 -9.55 10.95 -17.92
C ASN A 48 -8.06 10.56 -17.93
N PRO A 49 -7.15 11.45 -18.37
CA PRO A 49 -5.73 11.15 -18.58
C PRO A 49 -4.92 10.96 -17.28
N GLY A 50 -5.56 10.98 -16.11
CA GLY A 50 -4.91 11.03 -14.80
C GLY A 50 -3.92 9.89 -14.55
N LEU A 51 -4.10 8.72 -15.17
CA LEU A 51 -3.14 7.61 -15.03
C LEU A 51 -1.74 8.00 -15.53
N PHE A 52 -1.64 8.84 -16.56
CA PHE A 52 -0.34 9.32 -17.05
C PHE A 52 0.45 10.09 -15.99
N LEU A 53 -0.22 10.74 -15.03
CA LEU A 53 0.44 11.46 -13.93
C LEU A 53 1.17 10.53 -12.97
N PHE A 54 0.81 9.24 -12.93
CA PHE A 54 1.42 8.25 -12.03
C PHE A 54 2.62 7.53 -12.64
N LEU A 55 2.85 7.64 -13.97
CA LEU A 55 3.97 6.98 -14.62
C LEU A 55 5.35 7.44 -14.12
N PRO A 56 5.59 8.73 -13.83
CA PRO A 56 6.85 9.17 -13.23
C PRO A 56 7.09 8.59 -11.82
N TYR A 57 6.03 8.37 -11.04
CA TYR A 57 6.14 7.75 -9.72
C TYR A 57 6.48 6.26 -9.80
N LEU A 58 5.92 5.54 -10.77
CA LEU A 58 6.31 4.16 -11.07
C LEU A 58 7.79 4.05 -11.47
N ASP A 59 8.28 5.02 -12.23
CA ASP A 59 9.69 5.10 -12.59
C ASP A 59 10.57 5.39 -11.38
N ARG A 60 10.19 6.32 -10.50
CA ARG A 60 10.90 6.58 -9.24
C ARG A 60 10.96 5.34 -8.33
N LEU A 61 9.89 4.54 -8.29
CA LEU A 61 9.85 3.27 -7.56
C LEU A 61 10.56 2.13 -8.30
N ARG A 62 11.07 2.36 -9.52
CA ARG A 62 11.78 1.37 -10.36
C ARG A 62 10.99 0.07 -10.55
N ILE A 63 9.67 0.15 -10.52
CA ILE A 63 8.78 -1.03 -10.64
C ILE A 63 8.93 -1.68 -12.03
N PHE A 64 9.08 -0.86 -13.08
CA PHE A 64 9.32 -1.36 -14.42
C PHE A 64 10.62 -2.18 -14.51
N ASP A 65 11.74 -1.64 -14.01
CA ASP A 65 13.04 -2.31 -14.04
C ASP A 65 12.97 -3.65 -13.32
N LYS A 66 12.33 -3.66 -12.14
CA LYS A 66 12.17 -4.88 -11.37
C LYS A 66 11.30 -5.90 -12.08
N ALA A 67 10.17 -5.49 -12.63
CA ALA A 67 9.32 -6.38 -13.42
C ALA A 67 10.08 -6.93 -14.64
N ALA A 68 10.79 -6.10 -15.39
CA ALA A 68 11.57 -6.52 -16.55
C ALA A 68 12.68 -7.51 -16.19
N SER A 69 13.25 -7.44 -14.98
CA SER A 69 14.24 -8.40 -14.50
C SER A 69 13.66 -9.77 -14.12
N LEU A 70 12.37 -9.83 -13.83
CA LEU A 70 11.68 -11.04 -13.37
C LEU A 70 10.98 -11.80 -14.51
N PHE A 71 10.63 -11.10 -15.57
CA PHE A 71 9.95 -11.68 -16.71
C PHE A 71 10.85 -11.63 -17.93
N ASP A 72 11.11 -12.80 -18.52
CA ASP A 72 11.57 -12.84 -19.89
C ASP A 72 10.46 -12.21 -20.73
N VAL A 73 10.80 -11.10 -21.36
CA VAL A 73 9.88 -10.42 -22.28
C VAL A 73 9.79 -11.29 -23.53
N ASP A 74 9.03 -12.39 -23.43
CA ASP A 74 8.68 -13.18 -24.59
C ASP A 74 7.39 -12.62 -25.19
N PRO A 75 7.50 -12.05 -26.36
CA PRO A 75 6.43 -11.29 -26.97
C PRO A 75 5.67 -12.06 -28.05
N ASP A 76 5.93 -13.32 -28.23
CA ASP A 76 5.33 -14.03 -29.35
C ASP A 76 3.85 -14.31 -29.17
N ARG A 77 3.31 -14.22 -27.96
CA ARG A 77 1.86 -14.40 -27.71
C ARG A 77 1.36 -13.49 -26.58
N GLY A 78 0.55 -12.49 -26.93
CA GLY A 78 -0.28 -11.77 -25.98
C GLY A 78 0.33 -10.45 -25.46
N TYR A 79 -0.22 -9.99 -24.37
CA TYR A 79 0.12 -8.73 -23.73
C TYR A 79 1.32 -8.91 -22.78
N SER A 80 2.18 -7.89 -22.68
CA SER A 80 3.27 -7.93 -21.68
C SER A 80 2.68 -7.97 -20.26
N TRP A 81 3.34 -8.69 -19.37
CA TRP A 81 2.91 -8.74 -17.97
C TRP A 81 2.84 -7.34 -17.34
N PHE A 82 3.78 -6.47 -17.69
CA PHE A 82 3.82 -5.11 -17.16
C PHE A 82 2.63 -4.26 -17.68
N SER A 83 2.24 -4.39 -18.95
CA SER A 83 1.03 -3.72 -19.46
C SER A 83 -0.22 -4.17 -18.72
N LEU A 84 -0.34 -5.47 -18.42
CA LEU A 84 -1.45 -6.02 -17.64
C LEU A 84 -1.43 -5.53 -16.19
N LEU A 85 -0.24 -5.41 -15.59
CA LEU A 85 -0.06 -4.78 -14.28
C LEU A 85 -0.55 -3.33 -14.29
N LEU A 86 -0.13 -2.53 -15.28
CA LEU A 86 -0.55 -1.13 -15.42
C LEU A 86 -2.06 -0.98 -15.61
N LEU A 87 -2.69 -1.85 -16.41
CA LEU A 87 -4.14 -1.85 -16.55
C LEU A 87 -4.85 -2.12 -15.22
N SER A 88 -4.38 -3.12 -14.48
CA SER A 88 -4.97 -3.47 -13.18
C SER A 88 -4.71 -2.40 -12.11
N LEU A 89 -3.53 -1.80 -12.13
CA LEU A 89 -3.17 -0.67 -11.28
C LEU A 89 -4.03 0.56 -11.63
N GLY A 90 -4.12 0.89 -12.91
CA GLY A 90 -4.92 2.01 -13.40
C GLY A 90 -6.40 1.87 -13.05
N ARG A 91 -6.94 0.65 -13.08
CA ARG A 91 -8.27 0.34 -12.56
C ARG A 91 -8.45 0.82 -11.11
N VAL A 92 -7.50 0.48 -10.25
CA VAL A 92 -7.55 0.88 -8.82
C VAL A 92 -7.39 2.40 -8.70
N LEU A 93 -6.44 2.98 -9.41
CA LEU A 93 -6.18 4.42 -9.39
C LEU A 93 -7.39 5.23 -9.87
N GLN A 94 -8.07 4.81 -10.92
CA GLN A 94 -9.28 5.46 -11.44
C GLN A 94 -10.55 5.21 -10.63
N GLY A 95 -10.51 4.35 -9.61
CA GLY A 95 -11.70 4.08 -8.80
C GLY A 95 -12.67 3.06 -9.40
N LEU A 96 -12.22 2.26 -10.37
CA LEU A 96 -13.04 1.21 -10.97
C LEU A 96 -13.02 -0.03 -10.05
N SER A 97 -14.15 -0.33 -9.44
CA SER A 97 -14.26 -1.34 -8.37
C SER A 97 -14.00 -2.78 -8.84
N SER A 98 -14.12 -3.09 -10.13
CA SER A 98 -13.90 -4.44 -10.64
C SER A 98 -13.16 -4.47 -11.96
N VAL A 99 -12.49 -5.59 -12.25
CA VAL A 99 -11.82 -5.84 -13.54
C VAL A 99 -12.85 -5.80 -14.69
N SER A 100 -14.04 -6.33 -14.47
CA SER A 100 -15.11 -6.30 -15.50
C SER A 100 -15.54 -4.87 -15.86
N LYS A 101 -15.59 -3.95 -14.90
CA LYS A 101 -15.86 -2.53 -15.18
C LYS A 101 -14.74 -1.91 -15.99
N ALA A 102 -13.47 -2.20 -15.64
CA ALA A 102 -12.32 -1.69 -16.39
C ALA A 102 -12.30 -2.18 -17.84
N CYS A 103 -12.57 -3.47 -18.06
CA CYS A 103 -12.57 -4.03 -19.43
C CYS A 103 -13.76 -3.58 -20.29
N ARG A 104 -14.79 -2.99 -19.69
CA ARG A 104 -15.96 -2.43 -20.41
C ARG A 104 -15.85 -0.92 -20.64
N THR A 105 -14.83 -0.27 -20.12
CA THR A 105 -14.64 1.16 -20.42
C THR A 105 -14.23 1.33 -21.88
N HIS A 106 -14.80 2.34 -22.53
CA HIS A 106 -14.41 2.75 -23.88
C HIS A 106 -13.34 3.85 -23.84
N GLU A 107 -12.87 4.21 -22.66
CA GLU A 107 -11.85 5.26 -22.50
C GLU A 107 -10.47 4.73 -22.91
N LEU A 108 -9.81 5.47 -23.77
CA LEU A 108 -8.48 5.13 -24.27
C LEU A 108 -7.34 5.41 -23.29
N SER A 109 -7.58 6.24 -22.28
CA SER A 109 -6.53 6.67 -21.34
C SER A 109 -5.84 5.50 -20.64
N LEU A 110 -6.63 4.53 -20.16
CA LEU A 110 -6.14 3.37 -19.42
C LEU A 110 -5.26 2.46 -20.30
N PRO A 111 -5.72 1.97 -21.47
CA PRO A 111 -4.87 1.17 -22.34
C PRO A 111 -3.67 1.94 -22.89
N LEU A 112 -3.83 3.20 -23.31
CA LEU A 112 -2.73 4.00 -23.85
C LEU A 112 -1.61 4.21 -22.82
N ALA A 113 -1.94 4.51 -21.57
CA ALA A 113 -0.96 4.62 -20.50
C ALA A 113 -0.24 3.29 -20.19
N ALA A 114 -0.83 2.16 -20.58
CA ALA A 114 -0.24 0.83 -20.46
C ALA A 114 0.49 0.35 -21.73
N GLY A 115 0.63 1.20 -22.75
CA GLY A 115 1.29 0.86 -24.03
C GLY A 115 0.42 -0.01 -24.94
N LEU A 116 -0.90 0.14 -24.88
CA LEU A 116 -1.88 -0.63 -25.66
C LEU A 116 -2.87 0.32 -26.34
N VAL A 117 -3.46 -0.11 -27.45
CA VAL A 117 -4.51 0.67 -28.16
C VAL A 117 -5.94 0.29 -27.73
N GLY A 118 -6.09 -0.74 -26.90
CA GLY A 118 -7.39 -1.19 -26.42
C GLY A 118 -7.29 -2.07 -25.20
N MET A 119 -8.41 -2.26 -24.53
CA MET A 119 -8.50 -3.12 -23.35
C MET A 119 -8.50 -4.59 -23.74
N PRO A 120 -7.71 -5.44 -23.08
CA PRO A 120 -7.83 -6.88 -23.22
C PRO A 120 -9.17 -7.39 -22.63
N SER A 121 -9.55 -8.61 -22.99
CA SER A 121 -10.65 -9.26 -22.30
C SER A 121 -10.34 -9.46 -20.81
N LYS A 122 -11.40 -9.57 -19.99
CA LYS A 122 -11.23 -9.85 -18.56
C LYS A 122 -10.35 -11.08 -18.32
N ASP A 123 -10.57 -12.14 -19.10
CA ASP A 123 -9.85 -13.41 -18.92
C ASP A 123 -8.39 -13.28 -19.36
N SER A 124 -8.11 -12.57 -20.45
CA SER A 124 -6.74 -12.28 -20.89
C SER A 124 -5.99 -11.48 -19.83
N LEU A 125 -6.64 -10.48 -19.20
CA LEU A 125 -6.04 -9.68 -18.16
C LEU A 125 -5.72 -10.53 -16.90
N LEU A 126 -6.69 -11.30 -16.43
CA LEU A 126 -6.53 -12.09 -15.21
C LEU A 126 -5.58 -13.28 -15.38
N ASN A 127 -5.69 -14.00 -16.50
CA ASN A 127 -4.80 -15.13 -16.80
C ASN A 127 -3.37 -14.66 -17.06
N GLY A 128 -3.21 -13.58 -17.81
CA GLY A 128 -1.89 -13.02 -18.08
C GLY A 128 -1.18 -12.49 -16.83
N LEU A 129 -1.91 -11.91 -15.87
CA LEU A 129 -1.32 -11.54 -14.58
C LEU A 129 -0.96 -12.75 -13.72
N ALA A 130 -1.74 -13.82 -13.79
CA ALA A 130 -1.54 -15.02 -12.98
C ALA A 130 -0.32 -15.88 -13.40
N VAL A 131 0.40 -15.52 -14.46
CA VAL A 131 1.64 -16.21 -14.85
C VAL A 131 2.83 -15.91 -13.92
N ILE A 132 2.72 -14.87 -13.08
CA ILE A 132 3.75 -14.59 -12.06
C ILE A 132 3.76 -15.70 -11.02
N THR A 133 4.95 -16.20 -10.68
CA THR A 133 5.10 -17.15 -9.57
C THR A 133 5.06 -16.43 -8.21
N GLU A 134 4.79 -17.17 -7.13
CA GLU A 134 4.80 -16.61 -5.77
C GLU A 134 6.17 -15.98 -5.41
N ASP A 135 7.28 -16.59 -5.82
CA ASP A 135 8.63 -16.06 -5.56
C ASP A 135 8.86 -14.73 -6.29
N LYS A 136 8.42 -14.63 -7.55
CA LYS A 136 8.51 -13.38 -8.31
C LYS A 136 7.63 -12.29 -7.69
N LEU A 137 6.43 -12.65 -7.26
CA LEU A 137 5.53 -11.72 -6.56
C LEU A 137 6.12 -11.26 -5.23
N LEU A 138 6.71 -12.16 -4.46
CA LEU A 138 7.43 -11.82 -3.23
C LEU A 138 8.62 -10.90 -3.52
N SER A 139 9.37 -11.15 -4.58
CA SER A 139 10.48 -10.30 -5.00
C SER A 139 10.02 -8.88 -5.37
N LEU A 140 8.87 -8.74 -6.08
CA LEU A 140 8.27 -7.44 -6.37
C LEU A 140 7.80 -6.70 -5.10
N ARG A 141 7.22 -7.42 -4.14
CA ARG A 141 6.81 -6.83 -2.86
C ARG A 141 8.00 -6.30 -2.07
N ARG A 142 9.06 -7.09 -1.94
CA ARG A 142 10.30 -6.67 -1.28
C ARG A 142 10.88 -5.43 -1.94
N HIS A 143 10.95 -5.43 -3.27
CA HIS A 143 11.40 -4.27 -4.02
C HIS A 143 10.52 -3.04 -3.77
N LEU A 144 9.19 -3.19 -3.77
CA LEU A 144 8.29 -2.07 -3.45
C LEU A 144 8.56 -1.50 -2.06
N THR A 145 8.70 -2.35 -1.04
CA THR A 145 8.97 -1.90 0.32
C THR A 145 10.31 -1.16 0.41
N GLN A 146 11.37 -1.67 -0.22
CA GLN A 146 12.67 -0.98 -0.30
C GLN A 146 12.54 0.37 -1.02
N ALA A 147 11.89 0.39 -2.17
CA ALA A 147 11.71 1.62 -2.95
C ALA A 147 10.92 2.69 -2.19
N ILE A 148 9.85 2.32 -1.48
CA ILE A 148 9.09 3.31 -0.67
C ILE A 148 9.90 3.80 0.54
N ALA A 149 10.77 2.97 1.12
CA ALA A 149 11.70 3.40 2.17
C ALA A 149 12.74 4.37 1.62
N GLU A 150 13.37 4.08 0.48
CA GLU A 150 14.31 4.97 -0.21
C GLU A 150 13.68 6.33 -0.59
N GLN A 151 12.39 6.34 -0.91
CA GLN A 151 11.63 7.59 -1.16
C GLN A 151 11.18 8.29 0.13
N GLY A 152 11.54 7.78 1.32
CA GLY A 152 11.16 8.34 2.62
C GLY A 152 9.64 8.29 2.89
N LEU A 153 8.91 7.37 2.23
CA LEU A 153 7.48 7.18 2.45
C LEU A 153 7.19 6.44 3.75
N ILE A 154 8.13 5.64 4.22
CA ILE A 154 8.09 4.90 5.49
C ILE A 154 9.36 5.18 6.29
N LYS A 155 9.24 5.15 7.62
CA LYS A 155 10.36 5.33 8.57
C LYS A 155 10.83 4.02 9.18
N THR A 156 9.93 3.02 9.23
CA THR A 156 10.18 1.64 9.70
C THR A 156 10.62 1.48 11.17
N LYS A 157 10.59 2.55 11.95
CA LYS A 157 10.98 2.50 13.37
C LYS A 157 9.86 1.99 14.27
N ARG A 158 8.64 2.42 14.01
CA ARG A 158 7.44 2.13 14.78
C ARG A 158 6.44 1.41 13.90
N ILE A 159 6.22 0.12 14.17
CA ILE A 159 5.44 -0.75 13.29
C ILE A 159 4.25 -1.37 14.03
N ALA A 160 3.05 -1.20 13.47
CA ALA A 160 1.86 -1.92 13.89
C ALA A 160 1.61 -3.15 13.01
N PHE A 161 1.18 -4.25 13.60
CA PHE A 161 0.77 -5.46 12.90
C PHE A 161 -0.69 -5.76 13.17
N ASP A 162 -1.42 -6.14 12.12
CA ASP A 162 -2.80 -6.56 12.23
C ASP A 162 -3.20 -7.52 11.11
N PHE A 163 -4.31 -8.22 11.31
CA PHE A 163 -4.94 -9.06 10.30
C PHE A 163 -6.21 -8.41 9.77
N HIS A 164 -6.42 -8.57 8.49
CA HIS A 164 -7.71 -8.23 7.89
C HIS A 164 -8.44 -9.51 7.46
N MET A 165 -9.65 -9.75 7.96
CA MET A 165 -10.45 -10.90 7.55
C MET A 165 -11.32 -10.56 6.36
N ARG A 166 -11.09 -11.24 5.25
CA ARG A 166 -11.94 -11.17 4.06
C ARG A 166 -12.77 -12.45 3.96
N ASP A 167 -14.07 -12.34 4.20
CA ASP A 167 -15.01 -13.45 4.10
C ASP A 167 -15.09 -13.97 2.66
N PHE A 168 -15.13 -15.28 2.53
CA PHE A 168 -15.33 -15.96 1.26
C PHE A 168 -16.80 -16.35 1.12
N THR A 169 -17.47 -15.85 0.09
CA THR A 169 -18.93 -15.99 -0.09
C THR A 169 -19.34 -16.69 -1.36
N ALA A 170 -18.45 -17.44 -2.02
CA ALA A 170 -18.83 -18.22 -3.19
C ALA A 170 -19.42 -19.57 -2.75
N ASP A 171 -20.60 -19.88 -3.23
CA ASP A 171 -21.38 -21.04 -2.78
C ASP A 171 -20.91 -22.37 -3.44
N ASP A 172 -20.23 -22.32 -4.60
CA ASP A 172 -19.99 -23.50 -5.45
C ASP A 172 -18.53 -23.98 -5.51
N VAL A 173 -17.64 -23.55 -4.61
CA VAL A 173 -16.23 -23.91 -4.69
C VAL A 173 -15.81 -24.81 -3.54
N PRO A 174 -15.07 -25.92 -3.80
CA PRO A 174 -14.52 -26.74 -2.74
C PRO A 174 -13.62 -25.92 -1.81
N LEU A 175 -14.06 -25.71 -0.58
CA LEU A 175 -13.40 -24.88 0.42
C LEU A 175 -12.14 -25.54 1.02
N LYS A 176 -11.57 -26.57 0.41
CA LYS A 176 -10.47 -27.39 0.97
C LYS A 176 -9.22 -26.59 1.35
N ASN A 177 -8.95 -25.47 0.65
CA ASN A 177 -7.76 -24.66 0.88
C ASN A 177 -8.06 -23.29 1.52
N ILE A 178 -9.31 -23.04 1.90
CA ILE A 178 -9.72 -21.80 2.51
C ILE A 178 -9.94 -22.07 4.01
N GLY A 179 -9.09 -21.48 4.85
CA GLY A 179 -9.21 -21.62 6.30
C GLY A 179 -10.39 -20.83 6.84
N LYS A 180 -10.90 -21.24 8.02
CA LYS A 180 -11.92 -20.49 8.75
C LYS A 180 -11.24 -19.58 9.78
N GLY A 181 -11.63 -18.31 9.81
CA GLY A 181 -11.14 -17.32 10.76
C GLY A 181 -12.27 -16.49 11.37
N PRO A 182 -11.97 -15.70 12.41
CA PRO A 182 -12.95 -14.83 13.03
C PRO A 182 -13.39 -13.75 12.03
N SER A 183 -14.67 -13.77 11.63
CA SER A 183 -15.27 -12.72 10.81
C SER A 183 -15.89 -11.64 11.70
N PRO A 184 -15.35 -10.42 11.72
CA PRO A 184 -15.94 -9.32 12.47
C PRO A 184 -17.37 -9.01 12.00
N LYS A 185 -17.62 -9.16 10.70
CA LYS A 185 -18.91 -8.90 10.06
C LYS A 185 -19.98 -9.91 10.48
N ARG A 186 -19.60 -11.20 10.58
CA ARG A 186 -20.54 -12.29 10.89
C ARG A 186 -20.54 -12.70 12.36
N LYS A 187 -19.56 -12.23 13.14
CA LYS A 187 -19.34 -12.57 14.57
C LYS A 187 -19.16 -14.10 14.82
N ILE A 188 -18.77 -14.85 13.81
CA ILE A 188 -18.49 -16.29 13.86
C ILE A 188 -17.21 -16.60 13.08
N CYS A 189 -16.66 -17.81 13.26
CA CYS A 189 -15.60 -18.28 12.38
C CYS A 189 -16.18 -18.63 11.00
N PHE A 190 -15.69 -17.95 9.97
CA PHE A 190 -16.16 -18.05 8.60
C PHE A 190 -15.01 -18.35 7.64
N PRO A 191 -15.26 -19.10 6.54
CA PRO A 191 -14.25 -19.32 5.50
C PRO A 191 -13.77 -18.00 4.90
N GLY A 192 -12.46 -17.85 4.68
CA GLY A 192 -11.93 -16.64 4.09
C GLY A 192 -10.42 -16.59 3.99
N PHE A 193 -9.94 -15.42 3.60
CA PHE A 193 -8.54 -15.07 3.56
C PHE A 193 -8.24 -14.06 4.68
N ARG A 194 -7.03 -14.15 5.20
CA ARG A 194 -6.63 -13.33 6.34
C ARG A 194 -5.24 -12.76 6.12
N PRO A 195 -5.08 -11.81 5.18
CA PRO A 195 -3.80 -11.16 4.96
C PRO A 195 -3.30 -10.52 6.26
N HIS A 196 -2.01 -10.71 6.53
CA HIS A 196 -1.29 -10.12 7.64
C HIS A 196 -0.57 -8.87 7.14
N LEU A 197 -0.80 -7.73 7.76
CA LEU A 197 -0.26 -6.44 7.35
C LEU A 197 0.72 -5.90 8.39
N ALA A 198 1.76 -5.26 7.90
CA ALA A 198 2.67 -4.42 8.66
C ALA A 198 2.50 -2.96 8.22
N TRP A 199 2.39 -2.06 9.17
CA TRP A 199 2.06 -0.66 8.96
C TRP A 199 3.02 0.27 9.67
N ASP A 200 3.54 1.27 8.98
CA ASP A 200 4.36 2.32 9.58
C ASP A 200 3.46 3.28 10.35
N VAL A 201 3.68 3.36 11.66
CA VAL A 201 2.86 4.17 12.57
C VAL A 201 3.13 5.66 12.37
N ASP A 202 4.36 6.03 12.02
CA ASP A 202 4.76 7.43 11.89
C ASP A 202 4.24 8.09 10.61
N THR A 203 4.12 7.32 9.54
CA THR A 203 3.72 7.84 8.23
C THR A 203 2.30 7.44 7.81
N GLY A 204 1.71 6.44 8.48
CA GLY A 204 0.41 5.90 8.10
C GLY A 204 0.44 5.12 6.77
N MET A 205 1.58 4.50 6.44
CA MET A 205 1.76 3.76 5.21
C MET A 205 1.86 2.25 5.44
N PRO A 206 1.30 1.41 4.53
CA PRO A 206 1.56 -0.01 4.55
C PRO A 206 3.04 -0.27 4.22
N ILE A 207 3.71 -1.08 5.05
CA ILE A 207 5.10 -1.50 4.83
C ILE A 207 5.11 -2.79 4.00
N ALA A 208 4.34 -3.78 4.45
CA ALA A 208 4.30 -5.10 3.84
C ALA A 208 2.97 -5.80 4.10
N LEU A 209 2.73 -6.80 3.28
CA LEU A 209 1.56 -7.67 3.38
C LEU A 209 1.99 -9.11 3.13
N GLU A 210 1.57 -10.02 4.00
CA GLU A 210 1.70 -11.46 3.81
C GLU A 210 0.33 -12.08 3.57
N PHE A 211 0.14 -12.73 2.43
CA PHE A 211 -1.11 -13.43 2.14
C PHE A 211 -1.26 -14.68 3.01
N ARG A 212 -2.42 -14.86 3.66
CA ARG A 212 -2.72 -15.98 4.53
C ARG A 212 -4.16 -16.46 4.36
N ASN A 213 -4.38 -17.73 4.63
CA ASN A 213 -5.74 -18.28 4.73
C ASN A 213 -6.41 -17.85 6.05
N GLY A 214 -7.73 -18.03 6.15
CA GLY A 214 -8.52 -17.60 7.29
C GLY A 214 -8.15 -18.24 8.64
N SER A 215 -7.52 -19.43 8.62
CA SER A 215 -7.10 -20.14 9.84
C SER A 215 -5.75 -19.67 10.41
N ALA A 216 -5.08 -18.71 9.77
CA ALA A 216 -3.80 -18.19 10.24
C ALA A 216 -3.92 -17.61 11.65
N ARG A 217 -2.96 -17.99 12.50
CA ARG A 217 -2.89 -17.52 13.90
C ARG A 217 -1.81 -16.47 14.05
N ALA A 218 -2.14 -15.36 14.69
CA ALA A 218 -1.24 -14.24 14.91
C ALA A 218 0.09 -14.66 15.57
N THR A 219 0.01 -15.47 16.62
CA THR A 219 1.18 -15.91 17.42
C THR A 219 2.15 -16.81 16.66
N THR A 220 1.70 -17.51 15.63
CA THR A 220 2.57 -18.42 14.85
C THR A 220 3.18 -17.73 13.63
N THR A 221 2.48 -16.75 13.04
CA THR A 221 2.89 -16.13 11.79
C THR A 221 3.78 -14.91 11.98
N ILE A 222 3.58 -14.13 13.06
CA ILE A 222 4.24 -12.83 13.23
C ILE A 222 5.77 -12.92 13.23
N ARG A 223 6.36 -13.92 13.92
CA ARG A 223 7.83 -14.05 13.98
C ARG A 223 8.45 -14.26 12.60
N ARG A 224 7.81 -15.09 11.76
CA ARG A 224 8.25 -15.32 10.40
C ARG A 224 8.09 -14.06 9.57
N PHE A 225 6.96 -13.41 9.67
CA PHE A 225 6.67 -12.18 8.93
C PHE A 225 7.67 -11.06 9.25
N ILE A 226 7.96 -10.84 10.53
CA ILE A 226 8.97 -9.86 10.96
C ILE A 226 10.37 -10.24 10.45
N ARG A 227 10.76 -11.51 10.55
CA ARG A 227 12.06 -11.95 10.01
C ARG A 227 12.17 -11.74 8.51
N GLU A 228 11.13 -12.06 7.75
CA GLU A 228 11.08 -11.82 6.30
C GLU A 228 11.16 -10.33 5.97
N LEU A 229 10.54 -9.47 6.78
CA LEU A 229 10.67 -8.03 6.66
C LEU A 229 12.10 -7.55 6.86
N LEU A 230 12.74 -7.98 7.95
CA LEU A 230 14.10 -7.56 8.30
C LEU A 230 15.13 -8.07 7.29
N THR A 231 15.14 -9.39 7.03
CA THR A 231 16.16 -10.02 6.20
C THR A 231 15.97 -9.79 4.70
N GLY A 232 14.73 -9.61 4.28
CA GLY A 232 14.40 -9.54 2.84
C GLY A 232 14.09 -8.14 2.32
N THR A 233 13.88 -7.16 3.20
CA THR A 233 13.24 -5.91 2.77
C THR A 233 13.82 -4.65 3.41
N LEU A 234 13.93 -4.62 4.73
CA LEU A 234 14.32 -3.40 5.45
C LEU A 234 15.83 -3.29 5.68
N GLY A 235 16.58 -4.37 5.51
CA GLY A 235 18.03 -4.36 5.67
C GLY A 235 18.46 -3.89 7.08
N GLU A 236 19.22 -2.81 7.12
CA GLU A 236 19.74 -2.22 8.36
C GLU A 236 18.72 -1.38 9.16
N HIS A 237 17.48 -1.23 8.68
CA HIS A 237 16.45 -0.50 9.43
C HIS A 237 16.09 -1.26 10.70
N ILE A 238 16.32 -0.61 11.83
CA ILE A 238 16.04 -1.18 13.16
C ILE A 238 14.60 -0.81 13.54
N ILE A 239 13.80 -1.84 13.85
CA ILE A 239 12.48 -1.64 14.45
C ILE A 239 12.70 -1.27 15.92
N GLU A 240 12.26 -0.08 16.31
CA GLU A 240 12.41 0.41 17.68
C GLU A 240 11.20 0.07 18.55
N HIS A 241 9.99 0.03 17.95
CA HIS A 241 8.76 -0.20 18.69
C HIS A 241 7.73 -1.00 17.86
N VAL A 242 7.08 -1.96 18.49
CA VAL A 242 6.05 -2.81 17.89
C VAL A 242 4.71 -2.63 18.60
N TYR A 243 3.65 -2.45 17.82
CA TYR A 243 2.26 -2.32 18.31
C TYR A 243 1.44 -3.52 17.90
N LEU A 244 0.80 -4.17 18.87
CA LEU A 244 0.06 -5.41 18.65
C LEU A 244 -1.35 -5.36 19.25
N ASP A 245 -2.29 -6.04 18.57
CA ASP A 245 -3.59 -6.33 19.15
C ASP A 245 -3.55 -7.53 20.09
N SER A 246 -4.62 -7.77 20.80
CA SER A 246 -4.82 -8.85 21.75
C SER A 246 -4.65 -10.26 21.16
N GLU A 247 -4.84 -10.44 19.88
CA GLU A 247 -4.62 -11.71 19.19
C GLU A 247 -3.16 -12.19 19.21
N TYR A 248 -2.21 -11.29 19.39
CA TYR A 248 -0.78 -11.58 19.49
C TYR A 248 -0.32 -11.91 20.91
N THR A 249 -1.26 -12.02 21.87
CA THR A 249 -0.94 -12.34 23.26
C THR A 249 -0.33 -13.73 23.35
N GLY A 250 0.97 -13.78 23.70
CA GLY A 250 1.71 -15.02 23.88
C GLY A 250 3.16 -14.77 24.26
N GLY A 251 3.63 -15.46 25.31
CA GLY A 251 4.99 -15.25 25.87
C GLY A 251 6.10 -15.42 24.84
N SER A 252 5.96 -16.32 23.87
CA SER A 252 6.96 -16.51 22.80
C SER A 252 7.00 -15.35 21.80
N VAL A 253 5.88 -14.65 21.58
CA VAL A 253 5.81 -13.43 20.73
C VAL A 253 6.45 -12.28 21.49
N TRP A 254 6.06 -12.07 22.73
CA TRP A 254 6.59 -11.00 23.58
C TRP A 254 8.10 -11.10 23.68
N ARG A 255 8.61 -12.31 24.08
CA ARG A 255 10.05 -12.53 24.14
C ARG A 255 10.75 -12.23 22.81
N PHE A 256 10.23 -12.72 21.68
CA PHE A 256 10.85 -12.47 20.37
C PHE A 256 10.95 -10.97 20.04
N ILE A 257 9.99 -10.16 20.49
CA ILE A 257 10.03 -8.71 20.23
C ILE A 257 11.05 -8.01 21.13
N VAL A 258 11.06 -8.33 22.42
CA VAL A 258 11.83 -7.54 23.40
C VAL A 258 13.26 -8.05 23.65
N ASP A 259 13.54 -9.30 23.32
CA ASP A 259 14.85 -9.92 23.52
C ASP A 259 15.86 -9.35 22.51
N SER A 260 16.91 -8.70 23.02
CA SER A 260 17.96 -8.10 22.18
C SER A 260 18.97 -9.11 21.65
N GLU A 261 19.06 -10.32 22.25
CA GLU A 261 20.00 -11.34 21.82
C GLU A 261 19.41 -12.30 20.78
N GLN A 262 18.17 -12.76 21.02
CA GLN A 262 17.52 -13.78 20.19
C GLN A 262 16.28 -13.27 19.42
N GLY A 263 15.94 -12.01 19.59
CA GLY A 263 14.77 -11.35 19.01
C GLY A 263 15.09 -10.04 18.32
N LEU A 264 14.16 -9.08 18.45
CA LEU A 264 14.27 -7.76 17.83
C LEU A 264 14.99 -6.74 18.73
N GLY A 265 14.92 -6.89 20.05
CA GLY A 265 15.34 -5.86 21.00
C GLY A 265 14.48 -4.59 20.96
N ALA A 266 13.24 -4.70 20.47
CA ALA A 266 12.33 -3.57 20.32
C ALA A 266 11.40 -3.43 21.52
N ASP A 267 10.89 -2.22 21.74
CA ASP A 267 9.80 -1.99 22.66
C ASP A 267 8.48 -2.56 22.13
N LEU A 268 7.60 -2.93 23.06
CA LEU A 268 6.30 -3.50 22.78
C LEU A 268 5.20 -2.73 23.49
N THR A 269 4.17 -2.31 22.76
CA THR A 269 2.91 -1.81 23.33
C THR A 269 1.74 -2.58 22.74
N MET A 270 0.83 -3.08 23.61
CA MET A 270 -0.25 -3.94 23.13
C MET A 270 -1.49 -3.96 24.04
N CYS A 271 -2.62 -4.35 23.44
CA CYS A 271 -3.74 -4.87 24.21
C CYS A 271 -3.47 -6.33 24.57
N ILE A 272 -3.70 -6.73 25.82
CA ILE A 272 -3.37 -8.06 26.31
C ILE A 272 -4.66 -8.87 26.48
N LYS A 273 -4.72 -10.02 25.81
CA LYS A 273 -5.85 -10.96 25.99
C LYS A 273 -5.83 -11.55 27.39
N GLN A 274 -6.98 -11.53 28.05
CA GLN A 274 -7.17 -12.03 29.41
C GLN A 274 -7.18 -13.58 29.45
N ASN A 275 -6.01 -14.18 29.30
CA ASN A 275 -5.81 -15.60 29.56
C ASN A 275 -5.72 -15.87 31.10
N PRO A 276 -5.73 -17.11 31.58
CA PRO A 276 -5.69 -17.42 32.99
C PRO A 276 -4.54 -16.75 33.75
N MET A 277 -3.34 -16.70 33.17
CA MET A 277 -2.17 -16.03 33.75
C MET A 277 -2.42 -14.53 33.90
N VAL A 278 -2.84 -13.85 32.87
CA VAL A 278 -3.11 -12.40 32.91
C VAL A 278 -4.20 -12.08 33.92
N LYS A 279 -5.26 -12.92 33.99
CA LYS A 279 -6.35 -12.75 34.95
C LYS A 279 -5.86 -12.84 36.42
N GLN A 280 -4.86 -13.67 36.72
CA GLN A 280 -4.26 -13.73 38.06
C GLN A 280 -3.58 -12.41 38.43
N TYR A 281 -2.76 -11.83 37.53
CA TYR A 281 -2.15 -10.52 37.76
C TYR A 281 -3.17 -9.40 37.91
N MET A 282 -4.19 -9.41 37.06
CA MET A 282 -5.29 -8.43 37.15
C MET A 282 -6.05 -8.54 38.44
N LYS A 283 -6.36 -9.76 38.90
CA LYS A 283 -7.05 -10.03 40.18
C LYS A 283 -6.25 -9.50 41.35
N ALA A 284 -4.98 -9.88 41.46
CA ALA A 284 -4.09 -9.42 42.54
C ALA A 284 -3.98 -7.88 42.54
N PHE A 285 -3.89 -7.26 41.36
CA PHE A 285 -3.87 -5.80 41.27
C PHE A 285 -5.20 -5.14 41.68
N LEU A 286 -6.35 -5.71 41.31
CA LEU A 286 -7.66 -5.18 41.71
C LEU A 286 -7.92 -5.28 43.22
N GLU A 287 -7.33 -6.27 43.88
CA GLU A 287 -7.38 -6.43 45.35
C GLU A 287 -6.66 -5.28 46.09
N THR A 288 -5.77 -4.53 45.42
CA THR A 288 -5.15 -3.32 45.99
C THR A 288 -6.05 -2.10 45.95
N ASN A 289 -7.27 -2.20 45.44
CA ASN A 289 -8.23 -1.11 45.28
C ASN A 289 -7.65 0.10 44.56
N PRO A 290 -7.22 -0.07 43.27
CA PRO A 290 -6.63 1.03 42.50
C PRO A 290 -7.57 2.19 42.27
N THR A 291 -7.04 3.41 42.21
CA THR A 291 -7.78 4.62 41.86
C THR A 291 -8.20 4.57 40.40
N TRP A 292 -9.46 4.91 40.12
CA TRP A 292 -9.99 4.98 38.75
C TRP A 292 -10.12 6.43 38.31
N LEU A 293 -9.53 6.76 37.18
CA LEU A 293 -9.57 8.06 36.56
C LEU A 293 -10.46 8.05 35.30
N PHE A 294 -11.08 9.18 35.01
CA PHE A 294 -11.89 9.37 33.83
C PHE A 294 -11.02 9.29 32.55
N TYR A 295 -11.46 8.52 31.58
CA TYR A 295 -10.82 8.44 30.24
C TYR A 295 -11.71 9.09 29.17
N ASP A 296 -12.92 8.62 29.01
CA ASP A 296 -13.94 9.12 28.10
C ASP A 296 -15.35 8.84 28.66
N GLU A 297 -16.40 9.23 27.95
CA GLU A 297 -17.80 9.09 28.40
C GLU A 297 -18.21 7.64 28.77
N GLU A 298 -17.55 6.64 28.20
CA GLU A 298 -17.85 5.22 28.44
C GLU A 298 -16.84 4.51 29.33
N HIS A 299 -15.67 5.10 29.58
CA HIS A 299 -14.56 4.38 30.18
C HIS A 299 -13.82 5.15 31.24
N THR A 300 -13.36 4.37 32.25
CA THR A 300 -12.36 4.79 33.23
C THR A 300 -11.09 3.94 33.08
N TYR A 301 -9.98 4.38 33.67
CA TYR A 301 -8.72 3.64 33.70
C TYR A 301 -8.05 3.75 35.06
N THR A 302 -7.15 2.80 35.40
CA THR A 302 -6.44 2.81 36.67
C THR A 302 -5.28 3.82 36.64
N GLU A 303 -5.19 4.65 37.67
CA GLU A 303 -4.06 5.57 37.86
C GLU A 303 -2.76 4.81 38.10
N GLN A 304 -2.82 3.79 38.95
CA GLN A 304 -1.69 2.91 39.23
C GLN A 304 -1.52 1.87 38.11
N THR A 305 -0.29 1.40 37.96
CA THR A 305 0.07 0.33 37.05
C THR A 305 0.49 -0.92 37.82
N PHE A 306 0.42 -2.07 37.14
CA PHE A 306 0.99 -3.32 37.62
C PHE A 306 1.90 -3.92 36.55
N THR A 307 2.66 -4.95 36.94
CA THR A 307 3.70 -5.48 36.03
C THR A 307 3.43 -6.95 35.72
N ILE A 308 3.57 -7.32 34.46
CA ILE A 308 3.56 -8.72 34.00
C ILE A 308 4.96 -9.05 33.47
N PRO A 309 5.72 -9.97 34.08
CA PRO A 309 7.06 -10.33 33.62
C PRO A 309 6.99 -11.07 32.27
N ILE A 310 7.94 -10.81 31.40
CA ILE A 310 8.11 -11.56 30.15
C ILE A 310 9.12 -12.68 30.42
N ARG A 311 8.62 -13.92 30.45
CA ARG A 311 9.42 -15.08 30.78
C ARG A 311 10.70 -15.20 29.96
N GLN A 312 11.81 -15.54 30.62
CA GLN A 312 13.14 -15.72 30.01
C GLN A 312 13.72 -14.42 29.40
N THR A 313 13.36 -13.28 29.95
CA THR A 313 13.96 -11.96 29.68
C THR A 313 14.00 -11.17 30.98
N ASP A 314 14.76 -10.09 31.00
CA ASP A 314 14.78 -9.10 32.09
C ASP A 314 13.65 -8.06 31.93
N LYS A 315 12.85 -8.16 30.88
CA LYS A 315 11.79 -7.22 30.53
C LYS A 315 10.45 -7.59 31.14
N SER A 316 9.63 -6.60 31.34
CA SER A 316 8.24 -6.75 31.79
C SER A 316 7.32 -5.77 31.08
N LEU A 317 6.05 -6.12 31.04
CA LEU A 317 4.99 -5.23 30.58
C LEU A 317 4.46 -4.44 31.77
N LYS A 318 4.59 -3.13 31.76
CA LYS A 318 3.92 -2.20 32.66
C LYS A 318 2.48 -2.06 32.18
N CYS A 319 1.51 -2.46 32.98
CA CYS A 319 0.12 -2.67 32.58
C CYS A 319 -0.83 -1.68 33.24
N VAL A 320 -1.87 -1.29 32.51
CA VAL A 320 -3.00 -0.47 32.94
C VAL A 320 -4.30 -1.17 32.60
N LEU A 321 -5.32 -1.06 33.47
CA LEU A 321 -6.65 -1.52 33.19
C LEU A 321 -7.54 -0.36 32.71
N LYS A 322 -8.29 -0.62 31.66
CA LYS A 322 -9.38 0.26 31.19
C LYS A 322 -10.71 -0.47 31.42
N ARG A 323 -11.65 0.17 32.10
CA ARG A 323 -12.96 -0.40 32.45
C ARG A 323 -14.04 0.28 31.61
N LYS A 324 -14.92 -0.51 31.02
CA LYS A 324 -16.15 0.01 30.42
C LYS A 324 -17.22 0.08 31.49
N GLU A 325 -17.71 1.28 31.76
CA GLU A 325 -18.65 1.54 32.87
C GLU A 325 -19.97 0.78 32.70
N SER A 326 -20.53 0.73 31.49
CA SER A 326 -21.83 0.09 31.21
C SER A 326 -21.84 -1.43 31.41
N THR A 327 -20.68 -2.10 31.33
CA THR A 327 -20.59 -3.58 31.41
C THR A 327 -19.66 -4.06 32.52
N SER A 328 -19.00 -3.15 33.23
CA SER A 328 -17.94 -3.45 34.20
C SER A 328 -16.85 -4.41 33.64
N SER A 329 -16.68 -4.40 32.31
CA SER A 329 -15.68 -5.23 31.66
C SER A 329 -14.34 -4.52 31.61
N TYR A 330 -13.26 -5.28 31.78
CA TYR A 330 -11.91 -4.74 31.78
C TYR A 330 -11.19 -5.09 30.49
N ARG A 331 -10.31 -4.18 30.05
CA ARG A 331 -9.26 -4.45 29.07
C ARG A 331 -7.90 -4.14 29.72
N CYS A 332 -6.93 -4.98 29.44
CA CYS A 332 -5.56 -4.80 29.90
C CYS A 332 -4.69 -4.32 28.76
N PHE A 333 -3.97 -3.22 28.98
CA PHE A 333 -2.99 -2.68 28.04
C PHE A 333 -1.62 -2.68 28.71
N GLY A 334 -0.58 -2.97 27.96
CA GLY A 334 0.76 -3.03 28.49
C GLY A 334 1.80 -2.47 27.54
N SER A 335 2.86 -1.90 28.11
CA SER A 335 4.04 -1.42 27.38
C SER A 335 5.31 -1.85 28.11
N THR A 336 6.38 -2.09 27.34
CA THR A 336 7.72 -2.32 27.89
C THR A 336 8.46 -1.01 28.17
N VAL A 337 7.96 0.11 27.68
CA VAL A 337 8.53 1.43 27.95
C VAL A 337 8.20 1.84 29.39
N THR A 338 9.17 1.74 30.28
CA THR A 338 9.00 1.93 31.74
C THR A 338 8.67 3.36 32.14
N SER A 339 9.07 4.35 31.34
CA SER A 339 8.81 5.77 31.60
C SER A 339 7.37 6.21 31.39
N LEU A 340 6.54 5.43 30.68
CA LEU A 340 5.15 5.76 30.45
C LEU A 340 4.31 5.62 31.72
N ASP A 341 3.49 6.64 32.01
CA ASP A 341 2.41 6.51 32.99
C ASP A 341 1.20 5.78 32.42
N SER A 342 0.16 5.58 33.23
CA SER A 342 -1.05 4.85 32.84
C SER A 342 -1.75 5.48 31.63
N ARG A 343 -1.87 6.80 31.59
CA ARG A 343 -2.52 7.52 30.49
C ARG A 343 -1.68 7.45 29.21
N ALA A 344 -0.37 7.60 29.36
CA ALA A 344 0.57 7.51 28.23
C ALA A 344 0.57 6.11 27.60
N ILE A 345 0.46 5.02 28.37
CA ILE A 345 0.32 3.65 27.82
C ILE A 345 -0.93 3.54 26.95
N LEU A 346 -2.07 4.07 27.40
CA LEU A 346 -3.30 4.05 26.63
C LEU A 346 -3.21 4.91 25.35
N SER A 347 -2.59 6.08 25.45
CA SER A 347 -2.36 6.97 24.31
C SER A 347 -1.42 6.35 23.29
N GLU A 348 -0.34 5.73 23.76
CA GLU A 348 0.64 5.04 22.93
C GLU A 348 0.00 3.85 22.20
N TYR A 349 -0.81 3.05 22.89
CA TYR A 349 -1.59 2.00 22.25
C TYR A 349 -2.58 2.55 21.21
N GLY A 350 -3.12 3.74 21.44
CA GLY A 350 -4.02 4.44 20.52
C GLY A 350 -3.40 4.65 19.13
N LEU A 351 -2.08 4.76 19.04
CA LEU A 351 -1.37 4.90 17.77
C LEU A 351 -1.54 3.68 16.85
N ARG A 352 -1.79 2.50 17.43
CA ARG A 352 -2.12 1.29 16.65
C ARG A 352 -3.35 1.49 15.76
N TRP A 353 -4.26 2.38 16.13
CA TRP A 353 -5.47 2.64 15.34
C TRP A 353 -5.18 3.14 13.91
N ILE A 354 -3.96 3.58 13.68
CA ILE A 354 -3.51 3.99 12.34
C ILE A 354 -3.58 2.82 11.34
N ILE A 355 -3.30 1.57 11.79
CA ILE A 355 -3.42 0.40 10.91
C ILE A 355 -4.88 0.06 10.61
N GLU A 356 -5.80 0.18 11.60
CA GLU A 356 -7.23 -0.05 11.38
C GLU A 356 -7.81 0.95 10.38
N ASN A 357 -7.47 2.24 10.56
CA ASN A 357 -7.86 3.30 9.63
C ASN A 357 -7.24 3.10 8.24
N GLY A 358 -5.98 2.65 8.18
CA GLY A 358 -5.30 2.34 6.95
C GLY A 358 -5.93 1.16 6.21
N ILE A 359 -6.29 0.09 6.91
CA ILE A 359 -7.03 -1.04 6.32
C ILE A 359 -8.39 -0.59 5.81
N LYS A 360 -9.12 0.23 6.60
CA LYS A 360 -10.40 0.81 6.17
C LYS A 360 -10.25 1.65 4.90
N ASP A 361 -9.18 2.45 4.81
CA ASP A 361 -8.85 3.22 3.60
C ASP A 361 -8.59 2.29 2.40
N LEU A 362 -7.78 1.23 2.58
CA LEU A 362 -7.55 0.25 1.52
C LEU A 362 -8.84 -0.42 1.04
N VAL A 363 -9.73 -0.79 1.95
CA VAL A 363 -11.02 -1.42 1.63
C VAL A 363 -11.94 -0.46 0.89
N THR A 364 -12.09 0.75 1.41
CA THR A 364 -13.08 1.72 0.90
C THR A 364 -12.60 2.37 -0.40
N ASN A 365 -11.35 2.79 -0.44
CA ASN A 365 -10.83 3.65 -1.49
C ASN A 365 -10.01 2.91 -2.53
N TYR A 366 -9.38 1.78 -2.19
CA TYR A 366 -8.54 1.01 -3.11
C TYR A 366 -9.11 -0.37 -3.46
N PHE A 367 -10.33 -0.67 -2.98
CA PHE A 367 -11.05 -1.90 -3.29
C PHE A 367 -10.31 -3.17 -2.85
N PHE A 368 -9.67 -3.13 -1.70
CA PHE A 368 -8.88 -4.24 -1.16
C PHE A 368 -9.70 -5.53 -1.08
N ASP A 369 -10.96 -5.44 -0.67
CA ASP A 369 -11.89 -6.57 -0.59
C ASP A 369 -12.56 -6.95 -1.92
N ASN A 370 -12.41 -6.13 -2.97
CA ASN A 370 -13.00 -6.41 -4.29
C ASN A 370 -12.06 -7.29 -5.12
N THR A 371 -11.85 -8.50 -4.65
CA THR A 371 -10.90 -9.44 -5.24
C THR A 371 -11.32 -9.88 -6.65
N PRO A 372 -10.37 -10.18 -7.57
CA PRO A 372 -10.65 -10.55 -8.94
C PRO A 372 -11.05 -12.05 -9.10
N GLY A 373 -11.93 -12.53 -8.24
CA GLY A 373 -12.37 -13.92 -8.20
C GLY A 373 -11.99 -14.60 -6.88
N ILE A 374 -11.92 -15.92 -6.93
CA ILE A 374 -11.76 -16.80 -5.76
C ILE A 374 -10.37 -17.45 -5.68
N ASP A 375 -9.60 -17.35 -6.75
CA ASP A 375 -8.25 -17.92 -6.82
C ASP A 375 -7.29 -17.18 -5.85
N PRO A 376 -6.68 -17.89 -4.87
CA PRO A 376 -5.79 -17.27 -3.88
C PRO A 376 -4.63 -16.53 -4.50
N HIS A 377 -4.05 -17.04 -5.58
CA HIS A 377 -2.92 -16.43 -6.25
C HIS A 377 -3.30 -15.09 -6.91
N ARG A 378 -4.46 -15.04 -7.61
CA ARG A 378 -4.98 -13.77 -8.18
C ARG A 378 -5.32 -12.76 -7.10
N ILE A 379 -5.85 -13.21 -5.95
CA ILE A 379 -6.11 -12.35 -4.80
C ILE A 379 -4.81 -11.79 -4.25
N ASN A 380 -3.78 -12.61 -4.16
CA ASN A 380 -2.46 -12.21 -3.69
C ASN A 380 -1.83 -11.14 -4.61
N ILE A 381 -1.95 -11.29 -5.93
CA ILE A 381 -1.55 -10.28 -6.91
C ILE A 381 -2.35 -8.97 -6.73
N HIS A 382 -3.66 -9.08 -6.54
CA HIS A 382 -4.52 -7.91 -6.31
C HIS A 382 -4.10 -7.10 -5.09
N TYR A 383 -3.74 -7.76 -3.99
CA TYR A 383 -3.24 -7.09 -2.79
C TYR A 383 -1.93 -6.33 -3.05
N PHE A 384 -1.02 -6.89 -3.85
CA PHE A 384 0.16 -6.17 -4.29
C PHE A 384 -0.19 -4.90 -5.08
N ILE A 385 -1.12 -5.00 -6.05
CA ILE A 385 -1.57 -3.87 -6.86
C ILE A 385 -2.19 -2.77 -6.01
N VAL A 386 -2.99 -3.14 -5.01
CA VAL A 386 -3.62 -2.19 -4.07
C VAL A 386 -2.57 -1.47 -3.23
N THR A 387 -1.58 -2.19 -2.72
CA THR A 387 -0.48 -1.60 -1.94
C THR A 387 0.36 -0.64 -2.80
N LEU A 388 0.65 -1.02 -4.04
CA LEU A 388 1.34 -0.16 -5.00
C LEU A 388 0.53 1.11 -5.30
N ALA A 389 -0.79 0.97 -5.56
CA ALA A 389 -1.67 2.11 -5.81
C ALA A 389 -1.67 3.09 -4.63
N ARG A 390 -1.73 2.59 -3.39
CA ARG A 390 -1.66 3.42 -2.17
C ARG A 390 -0.34 4.20 -2.10
N SER A 391 0.77 3.53 -2.41
CA SER A 391 2.10 4.16 -2.41
C SER A 391 2.22 5.28 -3.46
N LEU A 392 1.70 5.04 -4.66
CA LEU A 392 1.70 6.05 -5.73
C LEU A 392 0.86 7.28 -5.37
N TYR A 393 -0.31 7.08 -4.78
CA TYR A 393 -1.13 8.22 -4.33
C TYR A 393 -0.44 9.02 -3.22
N GLU A 394 0.28 8.39 -2.32
CA GLU A 394 1.03 9.12 -1.29
C GLU A 394 2.14 9.98 -1.92
N MET A 395 2.87 9.42 -2.89
CA MET A 395 3.88 10.20 -3.64
C MET A 395 3.23 11.39 -4.38
N PHE A 396 2.10 11.14 -5.03
CA PHE A 396 1.33 12.19 -5.70
C PHE A 396 0.90 13.29 -4.71
N CYS A 397 0.34 12.91 -3.55
CA CYS A 397 -0.08 13.87 -2.53
C CYS A 397 1.07 14.72 -1.98
N ARG A 398 2.28 14.16 -1.87
CA ARG A 398 3.47 14.92 -1.45
C ARG A 398 3.91 15.93 -2.50
N ASP A 399 3.70 15.63 -3.77
CA ASP A 399 4.08 16.50 -4.86
C ASP A 399 3.00 17.54 -5.20
N TYR A 400 1.73 17.25 -4.89
CA TYR A 400 0.61 18.15 -5.12
C TYR A 400 0.37 19.06 -3.92
N GLN A 401 0.65 20.36 -4.08
CA GLN A 401 0.60 21.35 -3.00
C GLN A 401 -0.77 21.50 -2.34
N GLU A 402 -1.83 21.29 -3.11
CA GLU A 402 -3.23 21.37 -2.66
C GLU A 402 -3.80 20.00 -2.22
N SER A 403 -2.95 19.10 -1.75
CA SER A 403 -3.38 17.76 -1.30
C SER A 403 -4.07 17.78 0.08
N GLN A 404 -4.07 18.93 0.74
CA GLN A 404 -4.71 19.13 2.03
C GLN A 404 -6.01 19.94 1.89
N ASN A 405 -6.96 19.66 2.77
CA ASN A 405 -8.13 20.48 2.97
C ASN A 405 -7.77 21.75 3.77
N PRO A 406 -8.66 22.77 3.81
CA PRO A 406 -8.40 24.01 4.58
C PRO A 406 -8.15 23.77 6.09
N ASP A 407 -8.63 22.67 6.65
CA ASP A 407 -8.43 22.26 8.05
C ASP A 407 -7.08 21.52 8.27
N GLY A 408 -6.24 21.42 7.24
CA GLY A 408 -4.97 20.70 7.28
C GLY A 408 -5.09 19.18 7.11
N SER A 409 -6.28 18.61 7.06
CA SER A 409 -6.47 17.18 6.77
C SER A 409 -6.12 16.85 5.33
N LYS A 410 -5.63 15.63 5.09
CA LYS A 410 -5.34 15.18 3.71
C LYS A 410 -6.64 15.02 2.92
N LYS A 411 -6.65 15.48 1.67
CA LYS A 411 -7.75 15.18 0.74
C LYS A 411 -7.90 13.68 0.58
N THR A 412 -9.14 13.23 0.53
CA THR A 412 -9.41 11.81 0.28
C THR A 412 -9.02 11.44 -1.14
N ILE A 413 -8.69 10.18 -1.35
CA ILE A 413 -8.44 9.68 -2.70
C ILE A 413 -9.66 9.86 -3.62
N GLY A 414 -10.88 9.81 -3.07
CA GLY A 414 -12.11 10.10 -3.82
C GLY A 414 -12.12 11.52 -4.37
N THR A 415 -11.72 12.50 -3.56
CA THR A 415 -11.58 13.91 -3.96
C THR A 415 -10.52 14.05 -5.06
N LEU A 416 -9.32 13.46 -4.86
CA LEU A 416 -8.24 13.53 -5.85
C LEU A 416 -8.61 12.84 -7.17
N ARG A 417 -9.37 11.74 -7.11
CA ARG A 417 -9.90 11.09 -8.33
C ARG A 417 -10.84 12.02 -9.09
N SER A 418 -11.76 12.68 -8.42
CA SER A 418 -12.68 13.63 -9.07
C SER A 418 -11.95 14.83 -9.67
N GLU A 419 -10.87 15.27 -9.05
CA GLU A 419 -10.07 16.38 -9.53
C GLU A 419 -9.18 16.00 -10.73
N PHE A 420 -8.57 14.83 -10.75
CA PHE A 420 -7.53 14.47 -11.73
C PHE A 420 -7.87 13.31 -12.67
N MET A 421 -8.73 12.39 -12.24
CA MET A 421 -9.02 11.17 -12.97
C MET A 421 -10.37 11.19 -13.69
N MET A 422 -11.33 11.94 -13.16
CA MET A 422 -12.69 11.97 -13.67
C MET A 422 -13.02 13.38 -14.17
N GLY A 423 -13.37 13.49 -15.46
CA GLY A 423 -13.76 14.77 -16.04
C GLY A 423 -12.61 15.65 -16.55
N ALA A 424 -11.37 15.24 -16.34
CA ALA A 424 -10.22 15.87 -16.99
C ALA A 424 -10.11 15.42 -18.46
N ASN A 425 -9.58 16.29 -19.31
CA ASN A 425 -9.27 15.98 -20.69
C ASN A 425 -7.83 16.41 -21.01
N ALA A 426 -7.19 15.69 -21.91
CA ALA A 426 -5.88 16.05 -22.43
C ALA A 426 -5.79 15.75 -23.92
N VAL A 427 -4.82 16.36 -24.56
CA VAL A 427 -4.43 16.02 -25.92
C VAL A 427 -3.07 15.35 -25.87
N LEU A 428 -2.99 14.17 -26.47
CA LEU A 428 -1.78 13.38 -26.60
C LEU A 428 -1.21 13.59 -28.00
N CYS A 429 0.07 13.95 -28.09
CA CYS A 429 0.80 14.02 -29.37
C CYS A 429 2.23 13.51 -29.18
N ARG A 430 2.88 13.13 -30.26
CA ARG A 430 4.28 12.71 -30.26
C ARG A 430 5.14 13.71 -31.04
N LYS A 431 6.23 14.17 -30.43
CA LYS A 431 7.25 14.99 -31.13
C LYS A 431 8.61 14.35 -30.89
N LYS A 432 9.23 13.89 -31.97
CA LYS A 432 10.54 13.18 -31.90
C LYS A 432 10.50 12.00 -30.88
N ASP A 433 11.21 12.12 -29.78
CA ASP A 433 11.36 11.15 -28.72
C ASP A 433 10.54 11.46 -27.46
N GLU A 434 9.60 12.43 -27.58
CA GLU A 434 8.70 12.83 -26.50
C GLU A 434 7.24 12.49 -26.82
N LEU A 435 6.56 11.92 -25.82
CA LEU A 435 5.11 11.81 -25.77
C LEU A 435 4.59 12.99 -24.95
N ILE A 436 3.92 13.93 -25.57
CA ILE A 436 3.47 15.18 -24.96
C ILE A 436 2.00 15.04 -24.59
N LEU A 437 1.72 15.14 -23.32
CA LEU A 437 0.37 15.20 -22.77
C LEU A 437 0.04 16.65 -22.42
N THR A 438 -0.81 17.28 -23.21
CA THR A 438 -1.27 18.64 -22.96
C THR A 438 -2.59 18.59 -22.21
N TRP A 439 -2.55 18.94 -20.93
CA TRP A 439 -3.72 19.00 -20.07
C TRP A 439 -4.61 20.15 -20.50
N MET A 440 -5.86 19.84 -20.81
CA MET A 440 -6.83 20.84 -21.25
C MET A 440 -7.45 21.52 -20.03
N ASP A 441 -7.70 22.82 -20.16
CA ASP A 441 -8.25 23.63 -19.10
C ASP A 441 -9.74 23.27 -18.85
N ALA A 442 -9.97 22.29 -18.00
CA ALA A 442 -11.29 21.93 -17.48
C ALA A 442 -11.45 22.31 -16.00
N TYR A 443 -10.39 22.81 -15.37
CA TYR A 443 -10.38 23.12 -13.95
C TYR A 443 -10.82 24.54 -13.66
N PRO A 444 -11.52 24.76 -12.54
CA PRO A 444 -11.71 26.11 -12.01
C PRO A 444 -10.37 26.83 -11.87
N GLU A 445 -10.34 28.13 -12.12
CA GLU A 445 -9.12 28.95 -12.12
C GLU A 445 -8.25 28.76 -10.86
N LYS A 446 -8.90 28.56 -9.70
CA LYS A 446 -8.22 28.30 -8.43
C LYS A 446 -7.30 27.07 -8.42
N TYR A 447 -7.55 26.05 -9.25
CA TYR A 447 -6.73 24.84 -9.33
C TYR A 447 -5.64 24.92 -10.41
N HIS A 448 -5.69 25.92 -11.28
CA HIS A 448 -4.78 26.03 -12.41
C HIS A 448 -3.30 26.13 -11.96
N GLN A 449 -3.00 26.98 -10.99
CA GLN A 449 -1.64 27.15 -10.50
C GLN A 449 -1.10 25.90 -9.79
N PRO A 450 -1.82 25.27 -8.84
CA PRO A 450 -1.39 24.01 -8.22
C PRO A 450 -1.13 22.89 -9.24
N ILE A 451 -1.99 22.75 -10.25
CA ILE A 451 -1.80 21.76 -11.31
C ILE A 451 -0.58 22.09 -12.15
N LYS A 452 -0.39 23.34 -12.53
CA LYS A 452 0.79 23.80 -13.28
C LYS A 452 2.08 23.51 -12.50
N ALA A 453 2.10 23.77 -11.20
CA ALA A 453 3.24 23.46 -10.34
C ALA A 453 3.51 21.95 -10.28
N LEU A 454 2.48 21.11 -10.15
CA LEU A 454 2.60 19.67 -10.20
C LEU A 454 3.21 19.19 -11.53
N LEU A 455 2.64 19.65 -12.67
CA LEU A 455 3.12 19.24 -14.01
C LEU A 455 4.57 19.70 -14.23
N TYR A 456 4.94 20.87 -13.73
CA TYR A 456 6.32 21.37 -13.77
C TYR A 456 7.26 20.42 -12.99
N LYS A 457 6.89 20.07 -11.77
CA LYS A 457 7.65 19.12 -10.92
C LYS A 457 7.79 17.75 -11.57
N LEU A 458 6.74 17.24 -12.21
CA LEU A 458 6.81 15.98 -12.95
C LEU A 458 7.76 16.06 -14.15
N ASN A 459 7.88 17.22 -14.81
CA ASN A 459 8.82 17.43 -15.90
C ASN A 459 10.28 17.59 -15.44
N GLU A 460 10.51 18.13 -14.24
CA GLU A 460 11.86 18.30 -13.67
C GLU A 460 12.47 16.97 -13.23
N SER A 461 11.63 16.03 -12.80
CA SER A 461 12.12 14.69 -12.55
C SER A 461 12.79 14.20 -13.84
N LYS A 462 14.07 13.79 -13.76
CA LYS A 462 14.81 13.24 -14.92
C LYS A 462 14.01 12.08 -15.49
N SER A 463 12.97 12.38 -16.26
CA SER A 463 12.05 11.39 -16.82
C SER A 463 12.85 10.45 -17.70
N ARG A 464 12.99 9.21 -17.27
CA ARG A 464 13.55 8.15 -18.07
C ARG A 464 12.68 7.95 -19.32
N ARG A 465 13.29 7.41 -20.32
CA ARG A 465 12.54 6.83 -21.42
C ARG A 465 11.77 5.63 -20.91
N LEU A 466 10.50 5.55 -21.23
CA LEU A 466 9.62 4.48 -20.81
C LEU A 466 9.53 3.41 -21.90
N PRO A 467 10.19 2.24 -21.70
CA PRO A 467 10.27 1.21 -22.75
C PRO A 467 8.89 0.71 -23.19
N PHE A 468 7.93 0.60 -22.28
CA PHE A 468 6.56 0.18 -22.62
C PHE A 468 5.74 1.23 -23.37
N LEU A 469 6.24 2.47 -23.49
CA LEU A 469 5.67 3.54 -24.31
C LEU A 469 6.55 3.84 -25.54
N GLY A 470 7.30 2.88 -26.04
CA GLY A 470 8.12 3.06 -27.23
C GLY A 470 9.42 3.80 -26.98
N ASP A 471 9.96 3.69 -25.79
CA ASP A 471 11.18 4.35 -25.36
C ASP A 471 11.10 5.88 -25.40
N LEU A 472 9.87 6.40 -25.26
CA LEU A 472 9.59 7.84 -25.26
C LEU A 472 9.68 8.41 -23.85
N LYS A 473 10.04 9.70 -23.77
CA LYS A 473 9.91 10.50 -22.56
C LYS A 473 8.50 11.09 -22.52
N ILE A 474 7.89 11.12 -21.32
CA ILE A 474 6.64 11.86 -21.15
C ILE A 474 6.95 13.30 -20.78
N ARG A 475 6.27 14.22 -21.47
CA ARG A 475 6.29 15.65 -21.21
C ARG A 475 4.88 16.15 -20.94
N TYR A 476 4.70 16.80 -19.80
CA TYR A 476 3.40 17.37 -19.41
C TYR A 476 3.33 18.84 -19.76
N LYS A 477 2.21 19.27 -20.31
CA LYS A 477 1.89 20.66 -20.60
C LYS A 477 0.49 20.98 -20.08
N ILE A 478 0.22 22.24 -19.80
CA ILE A 478 -1.11 22.73 -19.51
C ILE A 478 -1.51 23.72 -20.62
N ALA A 479 -2.70 23.56 -21.13
CA ALA A 479 -3.24 24.55 -22.08
C ALA A 479 -3.44 25.89 -21.37
N PRO A 480 -3.27 27.02 -22.08
CA PRO A 480 -3.54 28.33 -21.52
C PRO A 480 -5.00 28.42 -21.07
N PRO A 481 -5.31 29.18 -20.01
CA PRO A 481 -6.68 29.38 -19.56
C PRO A 481 -7.50 29.99 -20.67
N ARG A 482 -8.75 29.52 -20.82
CA ARG A 482 -9.66 30.09 -21.84
C ARG A 482 -10.06 31.49 -21.42
N PRO A 483 -10.07 32.46 -22.36
CA PRO A 483 -10.67 33.76 -22.11
C PRO A 483 -12.12 33.57 -21.64
N SER A 484 -12.54 34.29 -20.62
CA SER A 484 -13.92 34.33 -20.15
C SER A 484 -14.83 34.76 -21.31
N GLY A 485 -15.66 33.86 -21.81
CA GLY A 485 -16.58 34.12 -22.96
C GLY A 485 -16.67 33.01 -24.00
N PHE A 486 -15.82 32.01 -23.98
CA PHE A 486 -15.87 30.90 -24.93
C PHE A 486 -16.86 29.82 -24.48
N THR A 487 -18.10 29.89 -25.00
CA THR A 487 -19.13 28.87 -24.88
C THR A 487 -18.83 27.65 -25.76
N ASN A 488 -19.14 26.50 -25.26
CA ASN A 488 -19.45 25.15 -25.83
C ASN A 488 -19.19 24.77 -27.31
N GLN A 489 -18.84 25.68 -28.19
CA GLN A 489 -18.58 25.37 -29.61
C GLN A 489 -17.36 24.48 -29.84
N PHE A 490 -16.31 24.60 -29.02
CA PHE A 490 -15.09 23.80 -29.13
C PHE A 490 -15.26 22.36 -28.64
N ARG A 491 -16.24 22.11 -27.74
CA ARG A 491 -16.60 20.74 -27.32
C ARG A 491 -17.20 19.94 -28.46
N ARG A 492 -17.92 20.57 -29.36
CA ARG A 492 -18.47 19.93 -30.56
C ARG A 492 -17.39 19.65 -31.60
N GLN A 493 -16.46 20.56 -31.83
CA GLN A 493 -15.36 20.37 -32.81
C GLN A 493 -14.34 19.30 -32.38
N LEU A 494 -14.13 19.06 -31.07
CA LEU A 494 -13.28 17.95 -30.56
C LEU A 494 -13.97 16.59 -30.52
N LEU A 495 -15.30 16.55 -30.67
CA LEU A 495 -16.09 15.34 -30.79
C LEU A 495 -16.41 14.95 -32.21
N GLU A 496 -16.11 15.82 -33.19
CA GLU A 496 -16.31 15.63 -34.64
C GLU A 496 -14.98 15.33 -35.39
N ILE A 497 -13.84 15.28 -34.68
CA ILE A 497 -12.54 14.80 -35.13
C ILE A 497 -12.23 13.47 -34.45
#